data_0e1ca2963ac8f5da439c90cb4d14ca4a
#
_entry.id   0e1ca2963ac8f5da439c90cb4d14ca4a
#
_cell.length_a   1.000
_cell.length_b   1.000
_cell.length_c   1.000
_cell.angle_alpha   90.00
_cell.angle_beta   90.00
_cell.angle_gamma   90.00
#
_symmetry.space_group_name_H-M   'P 1'
#
loop_
_entity.id
_entity.type
_entity.pdbx_description
1 polymer ?
#
loop_
_entity_poly.entity_id
_entity_poly.type
_entity_poly.pdbx_seq_one_letter_code
_entity_poly.pdbx_strand_id
1 'polypeptide(L)'
;MTTAVIGATGRVGSDLVRGLLARGDAVAALVRDPDKARRVFGEADGLRVRPTRLDDPRDLSKALDGIRTVFIAMGSIGVEGVLQRIAINTAAEISSIKQVTRLSVLNTSADSRGINQRAHYSIDQFASSTGVPYSTIRPAIFSASLLPAAREVRASRTWTGLAGSGRIALIDHRDAAEAGLRVLTEPALWGAHHDLTGPVPMSWPEALELLSAELGEHITFRVAAERQFLEGLIDAGVPAGTAELLITREWSILAGENEHTTDTFQQITGRPPRPMAEFLHEYRAEFV
;
A
#
# COMPACT_ATOMS: atom_id res chain seq x y z
N MET A 1 9.08 7.33 21.10
CA MET A 1 9.83 6.22 20.43
C MET A 1 10.35 6.77 19.12
N THR A 2 11.55 6.38 18.63
CA THR A 2 12.04 6.93 17.35
C THR A 2 11.81 5.91 16.25
N THR A 3 10.96 6.24 15.30
CA THR A 3 10.57 5.37 14.16
C THR A 3 11.16 5.93 12.87
N ALA A 4 11.80 5.09 12.06
CA ALA A 4 12.14 5.44 10.69
C ALA A 4 11.02 4.99 9.75
N VAL A 5 10.67 5.83 8.79
CA VAL A 5 9.69 5.52 7.75
C VAL A 5 10.33 5.65 6.38
N ILE A 6 10.50 4.53 5.69
CA ILE A 6 10.93 4.45 4.30
C ILE A 6 9.68 4.44 3.42
N GLY A 7 9.64 5.31 2.40
CA GLY A 7 8.42 5.56 1.63
C GLY A 7 7.45 6.54 2.30
N ALA A 8 7.96 7.38 3.20
CA ALA A 8 7.20 8.34 4.01
C ALA A 8 6.28 9.27 3.20
N THR A 9 6.64 9.61 1.96
CA THR A 9 5.85 10.53 1.11
C THR A 9 4.82 9.83 0.21
N GLY A 10 4.65 8.52 0.36
CA GLY A 10 3.58 7.74 -0.28
C GLY A 10 2.25 7.83 0.50
N ARG A 11 1.14 7.31 -0.06
CA ARG A 11 -0.18 7.34 0.60
C ARG A 11 -0.14 6.77 2.02
N VAL A 12 0.16 5.48 2.15
CA VAL A 12 0.22 4.82 3.47
C VAL A 12 1.30 5.42 4.36
N GLY A 13 2.50 5.67 3.80
CA GLY A 13 3.63 6.22 4.58
C GLY A 13 3.34 7.60 5.15
N SER A 14 2.67 8.49 4.39
CA SER A 14 2.37 9.83 4.87
C SER A 14 1.31 9.85 5.98
N ASP A 15 0.30 8.98 5.87
CA ASP A 15 -0.72 8.86 6.91
C ASP A 15 -0.13 8.25 8.19
N LEU A 16 0.74 7.26 8.05
CA LEU A 16 1.45 6.67 9.18
C LEU A 16 2.37 7.70 9.87
N VAL A 17 3.11 8.52 9.11
CA VAL A 17 3.93 9.60 9.67
C VAL A 17 3.06 10.59 10.46
N ARG A 18 1.94 11.05 9.89
CA ARG A 18 1.01 11.94 10.58
C ARG A 18 0.44 11.31 11.85
N GLY A 19 0.08 10.03 11.79
CA GLY A 19 -0.41 9.30 12.96
C GLY A 19 0.63 9.18 14.09
N LEU A 20 1.90 8.92 13.77
CA LEU A 20 3.00 8.88 14.73
C LEU A 20 3.23 10.26 15.38
N LEU A 21 3.27 11.33 14.56
CA LEU A 21 3.45 12.69 15.06
C LEU A 21 2.30 13.15 15.96
N ALA A 22 1.06 12.83 15.60
CA ALA A 22 -0.13 13.13 16.41
C ALA A 22 -0.10 12.46 17.80
N ARG A 23 0.63 11.34 17.94
CA ARG A 23 0.90 10.68 19.23
C ARG A 23 2.06 11.28 20.01
N GLY A 24 2.80 12.22 19.43
CA GLY A 24 4.02 12.77 20.01
C GLY A 24 5.27 11.89 19.82
N ASP A 25 5.22 10.88 18.93
CA ASP A 25 6.36 10.04 18.62
C ASP A 25 7.36 10.78 17.71
N ALA A 26 8.67 10.56 17.91
CA ALA A 26 9.69 11.09 17.02
C ALA A 26 9.81 10.24 15.75
N VAL A 27 9.78 10.89 14.58
CA VAL A 27 9.80 10.24 13.27
C VAL A 27 10.99 10.70 12.45
N ALA A 28 11.73 9.74 11.87
CA ALA A 28 12.71 9.96 10.81
C ALA A 28 12.11 9.54 9.47
N ALA A 29 11.75 10.50 8.63
CA ALA A 29 11.31 10.22 7.26
C ALA A 29 12.53 10.06 6.35
N LEU A 30 12.81 8.82 5.93
CA LEU A 30 13.90 8.51 5.01
C LEU A 30 13.39 8.71 3.58
N VAL A 31 13.94 9.68 2.87
CA VAL A 31 13.41 10.14 1.58
C VAL A 31 14.51 10.34 0.54
N ARG A 32 14.18 10.12 -0.73
CA ARG A 32 15.05 10.49 -1.87
C ARG A 32 14.96 11.97 -2.22
N ASP A 33 13.74 12.54 -2.07
CA ASP A 33 13.41 13.93 -2.40
C ASP A 33 12.94 14.67 -1.14
N PRO A 34 13.82 15.45 -0.49
CA PRO A 34 13.48 16.21 0.70
C PRO A 34 12.49 17.34 0.43
N ASP A 35 12.46 17.89 -0.78
CA ASP A 35 11.53 18.97 -1.13
C ASP A 35 10.10 18.42 -1.24
N LYS A 36 9.94 17.21 -1.78
CA LYS A 36 8.64 16.52 -1.73
C LYS A 36 8.19 16.29 -0.29
N ALA A 37 9.09 15.87 0.60
CA ALA A 37 8.76 15.68 2.00
C ALA A 37 8.31 16.99 2.67
N ARG A 38 8.98 18.12 2.40
CA ARG A 38 8.56 19.44 2.89
C ARG A 38 7.18 19.84 2.36
N ARG A 39 6.88 19.57 1.09
CA ARG A 39 5.52 19.82 0.54
C ARG A 39 4.44 18.97 1.18
N VAL A 40 4.75 17.72 1.55
CA VAL A 40 3.78 16.79 2.15
C VAL A 40 3.52 17.06 3.62
N PHE A 41 4.55 17.45 4.38
CA PHE A 41 4.48 17.52 5.84
C PHE A 41 4.60 18.94 6.39
N GLY A 42 5.16 19.89 5.62
CA GLY A 42 5.55 21.20 6.16
C GLY A 42 6.64 21.07 7.21
N GLU A 43 6.66 22.02 8.13
CA GLU A 43 7.40 21.95 9.38
C GLU A 43 6.50 21.28 10.43
N ALA A 44 6.96 20.17 11.01
CA ALA A 44 6.21 19.43 12.01
C ALA A 44 7.14 19.02 13.16
N ASP A 45 6.72 19.33 14.37
CA ASP A 45 7.46 18.95 15.57
C ASP A 45 7.59 17.41 15.65
N GLY A 46 8.77 16.95 16.03
CA GLY A 46 9.06 15.52 16.10
C GLY A 46 9.44 14.87 14.76
N LEU A 47 9.28 15.57 13.62
CA LEU A 47 9.68 15.05 12.31
C LEU A 47 11.10 15.46 11.95
N ARG A 48 11.89 14.47 11.53
CA ARG A 48 13.22 14.68 10.94
C ARG A 48 13.22 14.11 9.54
N VAL A 49 13.28 14.98 8.54
CA VAL A 49 13.48 14.54 7.14
C VAL A 49 14.97 14.22 6.95
N ARG A 50 15.26 12.96 6.60
CA ARG A 50 16.61 12.45 6.36
C ARG A 50 16.74 12.07 4.87
N PRO A 51 17.39 12.90 4.02
CA PRO A 51 17.73 12.48 2.66
C PRO A 51 18.61 11.23 2.73
N THR A 52 18.20 10.15 2.05
CA THR A 52 18.84 8.85 2.21
C THR A 52 18.90 8.11 0.88
N ARG A 53 20.07 7.59 0.56
CA ARG A 53 20.29 6.68 -0.57
C ARG A 53 20.05 5.25 -0.10
N LEU A 54 18.91 4.68 -0.50
CA LEU A 54 18.55 3.31 -0.11
C LEU A 54 19.40 2.23 -0.80
N ASP A 55 20.09 2.57 -1.88
CA ASP A 55 21.02 1.72 -2.61
C ASP A 55 22.45 1.71 -2.00
N ASP A 56 22.70 2.55 -1.01
CA ASP A 56 23.95 2.61 -0.26
C ASP A 56 23.74 2.16 1.20
N PRO A 57 24.15 0.92 1.58
CA PRO A 57 23.99 0.42 2.94
C PRO A 57 24.66 1.28 4.01
N ARG A 58 25.77 1.98 3.69
CA ARG A 58 26.46 2.86 4.65
C ARG A 58 25.67 4.12 4.93
N ASP A 59 25.06 4.72 3.89
CA ASP A 59 24.21 5.90 4.04
C ASP A 59 22.94 5.53 4.80
N LEU A 60 22.34 4.40 4.46
CA LEU A 60 21.17 3.87 5.15
C LEU A 60 21.44 3.54 6.62
N SER A 61 22.59 2.92 6.94
CA SER A 61 22.99 2.64 8.33
C SER A 61 23.11 3.92 9.15
N LYS A 62 23.71 4.99 8.58
CA LYS A 62 23.76 6.33 9.24
C LYS A 62 22.36 6.92 9.44
N ALA A 63 21.49 6.76 8.44
CA ALA A 63 20.12 7.24 8.52
C ALA A 63 19.27 6.48 9.54
N LEU A 64 19.63 5.25 9.89
CA LEU A 64 19.00 4.43 10.90
C LEU A 64 19.62 4.57 12.30
N ASP A 65 20.64 5.40 12.48
CA ASP A 65 21.23 5.63 13.79
C ASP A 65 20.21 6.23 14.79
N GLY A 66 20.14 5.65 15.99
CA GLY A 66 19.19 5.99 17.04
C GLY A 66 17.74 5.57 16.79
N ILE A 67 17.48 4.76 15.76
CA ILE A 67 16.17 4.23 15.43
C ILE A 67 15.88 2.93 16.21
N ARG A 68 14.64 2.77 16.66
CA ARG A 68 14.15 1.55 17.32
C ARG A 68 13.23 0.71 16.44
N THR A 69 12.40 1.36 15.62
CA THR A 69 11.46 0.65 14.73
C THR A 69 11.54 1.23 13.33
N VAL A 70 11.36 0.37 12.34
CA VAL A 70 11.40 0.75 10.92
C VAL A 70 10.08 0.36 10.27
N PHE A 71 9.46 1.27 9.54
CA PHE A 71 8.36 0.99 8.63
C PHE A 71 8.81 1.13 7.19
N ILE A 72 8.49 0.12 6.35
CA ILE A 72 8.84 0.13 4.93
C ILE A 72 7.56 0.10 4.10
N ALA A 73 7.27 1.20 3.37
CA ALA A 73 6.11 1.35 2.49
C ALA A 73 6.57 1.66 1.06
N MET A 74 7.01 0.64 0.34
CA MET A 74 7.55 0.75 -1.01
C MET A 74 6.91 -0.29 -1.93
N GLY A 75 7.00 -0.08 -3.25
CA GLY A 75 6.72 -1.11 -4.24
C GLY A 75 7.65 -2.32 -4.09
N SER A 76 7.29 -3.44 -4.68
CA SER A 76 7.99 -4.72 -4.51
C SER A 76 8.69 -5.21 -5.78
N ILE A 77 8.43 -4.58 -6.92
CA ILE A 77 8.88 -5.05 -8.24
C ILE A 77 10.10 -4.27 -8.70
N GLY A 78 10.99 -4.95 -9.40
CA GLY A 78 12.20 -4.34 -9.96
C GLY A 78 13.12 -3.75 -8.90
N VAL A 79 13.59 -2.54 -9.14
CA VAL A 79 14.55 -1.85 -8.26
C VAL A 79 14.00 -1.68 -6.84
N GLU A 80 12.70 -1.41 -6.68
CA GLU A 80 12.10 -1.20 -5.36
C GLU A 80 12.18 -2.46 -4.49
N GLY A 81 11.99 -3.65 -5.07
CA GLY A 81 12.17 -4.91 -4.36
C GLY A 81 13.60 -5.13 -3.89
N VAL A 82 14.59 -4.73 -4.68
CA VAL A 82 16.01 -4.77 -4.30
C VAL A 82 16.29 -3.80 -3.14
N LEU A 83 15.81 -2.56 -3.24
CA LEU A 83 15.98 -1.55 -2.19
C LEU A 83 15.34 -1.97 -0.87
N GLN A 84 14.19 -2.64 -0.89
CA GLN A 84 13.60 -3.20 0.32
C GLN A 84 14.49 -4.25 0.99
N ARG A 85 15.10 -5.16 0.20
CA ARG A 85 16.03 -6.17 0.74
C ARG A 85 17.26 -5.53 1.37
N ILE A 86 17.82 -4.49 0.73
CA ILE A 86 18.93 -3.72 1.30
C ILE A 86 18.50 -3.09 2.63
N ALA A 87 17.32 -2.48 2.69
CA ALA A 87 16.82 -1.84 3.90
C ALA A 87 16.59 -2.85 5.04
N ILE A 88 16.03 -4.01 4.74
CA ILE A 88 15.81 -5.10 5.71
C ILE A 88 17.14 -5.63 6.23
N ASN A 89 18.09 -5.92 5.33
CA ASN A 89 19.41 -6.43 5.73
C ASN A 89 20.18 -5.42 6.58
N THR A 90 20.21 -4.15 6.17
CA THR A 90 20.87 -3.09 6.96
C THR A 90 20.23 -2.94 8.34
N ALA A 91 18.89 -3.02 8.42
CA ALA A 91 18.20 -2.98 9.70
C ALA A 91 18.54 -4.18 10.59
N ALA A 92 18.72 -5.36 10.02
CA ALA A 92 19.11 -6.58 10.75
C ALA A 92 20.49 -6.49 11.41
N GLU A 93 21.40 -5.72 10.83
CA GLU A 93 22.76 -5.50 11.35
C GLU A 93 22.80 -4.49 12.51
N ILE A 94 21.70 -3.76 12.79
CA ILE A 94 21.65 -2.70 13.80
C ILE A 94 20.93 -3.19 15.06
N SER A 95 21.67 -3.45 16.13
CA SER A 95 21.15 -4.03 17.38
C SER A 95 20.11 -3.17 18.12
N SER A 96 20.08 -1.84 17.87
CA SER A 96 19.06 -0.93 18.44
C SER A 96 17.68 -1.11 17.80
N ILE A 97 17.60 -1.65 16.58
CA ILE A 97 16.33 -1.90 15.89
C ILE A 97 15.66 -3.12 16.52
N LYS A 98 14.43 -2.92 17.00
CA LYS A 98 13.62 -3.93 17.70
C LYS A 98 12.51 -4.49 16.85
N GLN A 99 12.16 -3.81 15.76
CA GLN A 99 11.07 -4.22 14.88
C GLN A 99 11.21 -3.58 13.50
N VAL A 100 11.06 -4.39 12.46
CA VAL A 100 10.83 -3.95 11.09
C VAL A 100 9.40 -4.35 10.72
N THR A 101 8.57 -3.38 10.38
CA THR A 101 7.21 -3.60 9.87
C THR A 101 7.16 -3.20 8.40
N ARG A 102 6.67 -4.06 7.56
CA ARG A 102 6.60 -3.82 6.12
C ARG A 102 5.17 -3.81 5.60
N LEU A 103 4.88 -2.86 4.72
CA LEU A 103 3.68 -2.92 3.88
C LEU A 103 3.90 -3.98 2.80
N SER A 104 3.21 -5.09 2.93
CA SER A 104 3.14 -6.20 1.98
C SER A 104 1.81 -6.15 1.22
N VAL A 105 1.28 -7.27 0.80
CA VAL A 105 -0.05 -7.40 0.19
C VAL A 105 -0.72 -8.68 0.67
N LEU A 106 -2.04 -8.71 0.61
CA LEU A 106 -2.85 -9.89 0.91
C LEU A 106 -2.47 -11.06 -0.04
N ASN A 107 -2.57 -12.29 0.46
CA ASN A 107 -2.34 -13.51 -0.31
C ASN A 107 -0.98 -13.62 -0.97
N THR A 108 0.08 -13.19 -0.28
CA THR A 108 1.46 -13.43 -0.74
C THR A 108 1.73 -14.93 -0.86
N SER A 109 2.05 -15.39 -2.05
CA SER A 109 2.37 -16.79 -2.35
C SER A 109 3.34 -16.86 -3.54
N ALA A 110 4.14 -17.92 -3.60
CA ALA A 110 4.97 -18.22 -4.77
C ALA A 110 4.11 -18.54 -6.01
N ASP A 111 2.93 -19.08 -5.79
CA ASP A 111 2.02 -19.59 -6.84
C ASP A 111 0.90 -18.62 -7.21
N SER A 112 0.85 -17.42 -6.60
CA SER A 112 -0.17 -16.43 -6.95
C SER A 112 -0.11 -16.04 -8.42
N ARG A 113 -1.26 -15.79 -9.03
CA ARG A 113 -1.35 -15.26 -10.40
C ARG A 113 -0.82 -13.83 -10.50
N GLY A 114 -0.94 -13.06 -9.42
CA GLY A 114 -0.43 -11.70 -9.35
C GLY A 114 1.10 -11.64 -9.17
N ILE A 115 1.80 -10.96 -10.08
CA ILE A 115 3.24 -10.75 -9.98
C ILE A 115 3.62 -9.99 -8.70
N ASN A 116 2.74 -9.09 -8.24
CA ASN A 116 2.94 -8.32 -7.02
C ASN A 116 2.97 -9.22 -5.78
N GLN A 117 2.02 -10.15 -5.67
CA GLN A 117 1.95 -11.12 -4.57
C GLN A 117 3.20 -12.01 -4.53
N ARG A 118 3.67 -12.50 -5.69
CA ARG A 118 4.91 -13.30 -5.78
C ARG A 118 6.14 -12.50 -5.37
N ALA A 119 6.23 -11.24 -5.80
CA ALA A 119 7.33 -10.34 -5.43
C ALA A 119 7.36 -10.07 -3.92
N HIS A 120 6.20 -9.76 -3.33
CA HIS A 120 6.07 -9.56 -1.88
C HIS A 120 6.40 -10.83 -1.08
N TYR A 121 5.92 -12.00 -1.53
CA TYR A 121 6.28 -13.29 -0.94
C TYR A 121 7.79 -13.48 -0.88
N SER A 122 8.49 -13.25 -1.98
CA SER A 122 9.94 -13.40 -2.07
C SER A 122 10.70 -12.43 -1.13
N ILE A 123 10.16 -11.23 -0.86
CA ILE A 123 10.74 -10.30 0.10
C ILE A 123 10.45 -10.76 1.53
N ASP A 124 9.25 -11.28 1.82
CA ASP A 124 8.89 -11.80 3.14
C ASP A 124 9.77 -13.01 3.52
N GLN A 125 10.03 -13.94 2.57
CA GLN A 125 10.95 -15.05 2.76
C GLN A 125 12.39 -14.57 3.05
N PHE A 126 12.86 -13.57 2.29
CA PHE A 126 14.16 -12.96 2.54
C PHE A 126 14.23 -12.34 3.94
N ALA A 127 13.24 -11.55 4.35
CA ALA A 127 13.21 -10.91 5.66
C ALA A 127 13.27 -11.95 6.79
N SER A 128 12.52 -13.03 6.67
CA SER A 128 12.52 -14.14 7.64
C SER A 128 13.90 -14.81 7.76
N SER A 129 14.70 -14.82 6.68
CA SER A 129 16.05 -15.42 6.69
C SER A 129 17.11 -14.53 7.36
N THR A 130 16.85 -13.24 7.56
CA THR A 130 17.81 -12.30 8.18
C THR A 130 17.83 -12.35 9.69
N GLY A 131 16.80 -12.93 10.31
CA GLY A 131 16.65 -12.97 11.77
C GLY A 131 16.24 -11.63 12.40
N VAL A 132 15.98 -10.57 11.64
CA VAL A 132 15.45 -9.32 12.18
C VAL A 132 14.03 -9.56 12.72
N PRO A 133 13.64 -8.97 13.87
CA PRO A 133 12.24 -8.98 14.29
C PRO A 133 11.36 -8.31 13.22
N TYR A 134 10.43 -9.08 12.64
CA TYR A 134 9.75 -8.72 11.41
C TYR A 134 8.25 -8.96 11.47
N SER A 135 7.47 -7.98 11.01
CA SER A 135 6.02 -8.09 10.83
C SER A 135 5.62 -7.53 9.47
N THR A 136 4.47 -7.95 8.98
CA THR A 136 3.88 -7.36 7.76
C THR A 136 2.46 -6.90 8.01
N ILE A 137 2.12 -5.80 7.37
CA ILE A 137 0.75 -5.38 7.08
C ILE A 137 0.46 -5.84 5.66
N ARG A 138 -0.52 -6.70 5.49
CA ARG A 138 -0.91 -7.31 4.20
C ARG A 138 -2.30 -6.84 3.77
N PRO A 139 -2.44 -5.61 3.25
CA PRO A 139 -3.73 -5.12 2.80
C PRO A 139 -4.18 -5.83 1.52
N ALA A 140 -5.49 -5.99 1.38
CA ALA A 140 -6.16 -6.22 0.12
C ALA A 140 -5.89 -5.05 -0.85
N ILE A 141 -6.43 -5.14 -2.06
CA ILE A 141 -6.33 -4.06 -3.05
C ILE A 141 -6.94 -2.79 -2.47
N PHE A 142 -6.21 -1.68 -2.57
CA PHE A 142 -6.68 -0.40 -2.05
C PHE A 142 -7.86 0.16 -2.83
N SER A 143 -8.83 0.76 -2.15
CA SER A 143 -9.92 1.55 -2.75
C SER A 143 -9.39 2.62 -3.70
N ALA A 144 -8.22 3.20 -3.40
CA ALA A 144 -7.53 4.16 -4.24
C ALA A 144 -7.11 3.62 -5.62
N SER A 145 -7.20 2.30 -5.85
CA SER A 145 -6.99 1.69 -7.17
C SER A 145 -8.09 2.07 -8.19
N LEU A 146 -9.20 2.65 -7.72
CA LEU A 146 -10.24 3.23 -8.59
C LEU A 146 -9.85 4.62 -9.13
N LEU A 147 -8.99 5.39 -8.46
CA LEU A 147 -8.68 6.76 -8.84
C LEU A 147 -8.12 6.92 -10.27
N PRO A 148 -7.28 6.02 -10.80
CA PRO A 148 -6.85 6.11 -12.20
C PRO A 148 -7.99 6.08 -13.21
N ALA A 149 -9.15 5.49 -12.88
CA ALA A 149 -10.34 5.49 -13.74
C ALA A 149 -10.99 6.87 -13.86
N ALA A 150 -10.69 7.81 -12.97
CA ALA A 150 -11.34 9.13 -12.91
C ALA A 150 -11.26 9.90 -14.23
N ARG A 151 -10.15 9.81 -14.96
CA ARG A 151 -10.02 10.46 -16.28
C ARG A 151 -11.03 9.93 -17.30
N GLU A 152 -11.19 8.61 -17.38
CA GLU A 152 -12.12 7.98 -18.32
C GLU A 152 -13.57 8.24 -17.89
N VAL A 153 -13.85 8.13 -16.59
CA VAL A 153 -15.17 8.43 -16.02
C VAL A 153 -15.61 9.86 -16.31
N ARG A 154 -14.75 10.85 -16.12
CA ARG A 154 -15.06 12.25 -16.46
C ARG A 154 -15.34 12.45 -17.95
N ALA A 155 -14.59 11.76 -18.80
CA ALA A 155 -14.69 11.94 -20.25
C ALA A 155 -15.91 11.25 -20.87
N SER A 156 -16.31 10.08 -20.34
CA SER A 156 -17.26 9.21 -21.03
C SER A 156 -18.31 8.54 -20.14
N ARG A 157 -18.26 8.79 -18.83
CA ARG A 157 -19.08 8.07 -17.82
C ARG A 157 -18.93 6.55 -17.93
N THR A 158 -17.72 6.11 -18.31
CA THR A 158 -17.35 4.71 -18.45
C THR A 158 -16.00 4.45 -17.80
N TRP A 159 -15.81 3.27 -17.28
CA TRP A 159 -14.48 2.72 -16.93
C TRP A 159 -14.29 1.37 -17.58
N THR A 160 -13.16 1.20 -18.23
CA THR A 160 -12.80 -0.03 -18.96
C THR A 160 -11.80 -0.85 -18.14
N GLY A 161 -12.10 -2.14 -17.89
CA GLY A 161 -11.24 -3.05 -17.15
C GLY A 161 -11.42 -4.51 -17.60
N LEU A 162 -10.71 -5.44 -16.96
CA LEU A 162 -10.77 -6.88 -17.27
C LEU A 162 -11.67 -7.65 -16.30
N ALA A 163 -11.54 -7.42 -14.99
CA ALA A 163 -12.16 -8.23 -13.95
C ALA A 163 -13.56 -7.74 -13.59
N GLY A 164 -14.49 -7.78 -14.56
CA GLY A 164 -15.87 -7.32 -14.35
C GLY A 164 -16.66 -8.17 -13.34
N SER A 165 -16.37 -9.47 -13.20
CA SER A 165 -17.08 -10.38 -12.29
C SER A 165 -16.30 -10.78 -11.04
N GLY A 166 -15.00 -10.50 -11.00
CA GLY A 166 -14.17 -10.83 -9.83
C GLY A 166 -14.47 -9.89 -8.65
N ARG A 167 -14.43 -10.43 -7.45
CA ARG A 167 -14.72 -9.68 -6.22
C ARG A 167 -13.45 -9.36 -5.45
N ILE A 168 -13.45 -8.22 -4.77
CA ILE A 168 -12.29 -7.68 -4.07
C ILE A 168 -12.75 -7.11 -2.73
N ALA A 169 -12.15 -7.52 -1.64
CA ALA A 169 -12.35 -6.92 -0.32
C ALA A 169 -11.56 -5.61 -0.21
N LEU A 170 -11.94 -4.58 -1.01
CA LEU A 170 -11.25 -3.30 -1.13
C LEU A 170 -11.05 -2.62 0.22
N ILE A 171 -9.81 -2.23 0.53
CA ILE A 171 -9.46 -1.56 1.79
C ILE A 171 -8.99 -0.12 1.57
N ASP A 172 -9.33 0.77 2.50
CA ASP A 172 -8.80 2.12 2.50
C ASP A 172 -7.31 2.13 2.91
N HIS A 173 -6.48 2.89 2.21
CA HIS A 173 -5.06 3.01 2.54
C HIS A 173 -4.80 3.63 3.93
N ARG A 174 -5.75 4.45 4.43
CA ARG A 174 -5.71 5.03 5.79
C ARG A 174 -5.87 3.95 6.86
N ASP A 175 -6.66 2.92 6.59
CA ASP A 175 -6.81 1.77 7.49
C ASP A 175 -5.51 0.95 7.55
N ALA A 176 -4.84 0.76 6.41
CA ALA A 176 -3.53 0.12 6.40
C ALA A 176 -2.47 0.94 7.16
N ALA A 177 -2.51 2.28 7.07
CA ALA A 177 -1.63 3.15 7.84
C ALA A 177 -1.92 3.07 9.34
N GLU A 178 -3.19 3.06 9.75
CA GLU A 178 -3.61 2.94 11.16
C GLU A 178 -3.22 1.59 11.76
N ALA A 179 -3.46 0.48 11.05
CA ALA A 179 -2.99 -0.82 11.48
C ALA A 179 -1.45 -0.88 11.57
N GLY A 180 -0.76 -0.29 10.58
CA GLY A 180 0.70 -0.17 10.59
C GLY A 180 1.23 0.59 11.81
N LEU A 181 0.56 1.68 12.19
CA LEU A 181 0.85 2.45 13.39
C LEU A 181 0.75 1.59 14.66
N ARG A 182 -0.34 0.81 14.79
CA ARG A 182 -0.53 -0.10 15.93
C ARG A 182 0.55 -1.15 15.99
N VAL A 183 0.83 -1.84 14.87
CA VAL A 183 1.87 -2.88 14.82
C VAL A 183 3.26 -2.31 15.14
N LEU A 184 3.58 -1.10 14.72
CA LEU A 184 4.86 -0.47 15.07
C LEU A 184 4.99 -0.14 16.56
N THR A 185 3.90 0.25 17.21
CA THR A 185 3.93 0.81 18.56
C THR A 185 3.50 -0.17 19.65
N GLU A 186 2.92 -1.30 19.31
CA GLU A 186 2.41 -2.30 20.24
C GLU A 186 3.19 -3.64 20.11
N PRO A 187 4.15 -3.90 21.02
CA PRO A 187 4.99 -5.11 20.93
C PRO A 187 4.23 -6.44 20.91
N ALA A 188 3.01 -6.47 21.44
CA ALA A 188 2.16 -7.66 21.39
C ALA A 188 1.75 -8.07 19.95
N LEU A 189 1.86 -7.16 18.99
CA LEU A 189 1.56 -7.38 17.57
C LEU A 189 2.79 -7.72 16.73
N TRP A 190 3.99 -7.77 17.34
CA TRP A 190 5.23 -8.04 16.63
C TRP A 190 5.38 -9.51 16.26
N GLY A 191 6.17 -9.79 15.22
CA GLY A 191 6.47 -11.15 14.78
C GLY A 191 5.35 -11.83 13.99
N ALA A 192 4.30 -11.10 13.63
CA ALA A 192 3.14 -11.64 12.92
C ALA A 192 2.91 -11.00 11.54
N HIS A 193 2.13 -11.69 10.73
CA HIS A 193 1.61 -11.20 9.46
C HIS A 193 0.14 -10.82 9.66
N HIS A 194 -0.22 -9.59 9.30
CA HIS A 194 -1.54 -9.01 9.54
C HIS A 194 -2.27 -8.80 8.21
N ASP A 195 -3.14 -9.74 7.86
CA ASP A 195 -3.96 -9.68 6.66
C ASP A 195 -5.12 -8.72 6.87
N LEU A 196 -5.21 -7.66 6.08
CA LEU A 196 -6.18 -6.59 6.23
C LEU A 196 -7.09 -6.50 5.01
N THR A 197 -8.39 -6.49 5.24
CA THR A 197 -9.40 -6.36 4.19
C THR A 197 -10.39 -5.25 4.51
N GLY A 198 -11.08 -4.76 3.48
CA GLY A 198 -12.28 -3.98 3.68
C GLY A 198 -13.44 -4.84 4.20
N PRO A 199 -14.57 -4.19 4.56
CA PRO A 199 -15.65 -4.87 5.29
C PRO A 199 -16.46 -5.83 4.40
N VAL A 200 -16.53 -5.58 3.09
CA VAL A 200 -17.37 -6.35 2.17
C VAL A 200 -16.64 -6.47 0.82
N PRO A 201 -16.54 -7.69 0.26
CA PRO A 201 -16.00 -7.85 -1.08
C PRO A 201 -17.00 -7.35 -2.13
N MET A 202 -16.49 -6.67 -3.16
CA MET A 202 -17.28 -6.16 -4.27
C MET A 202 -16.53 -6.27 -5.59
N SER A 203 -17.28 -6.31 -6.68
CA SER A 203 -16.73 -6.19 -8.03
C SER A 203 -16.47 -4.73 -8.41
N TRP A 204 -15.71 -4.49 -9.49
CA TRP A 204 -15.57 -3.14 -10.02
C TRP A 204 -16.91 -2.54 -10.48
N PRO A 205 -17.83 -3.28 -11.15
CA PRO A 205 -19.18 -2.76 -11.42
C PRO A 205 -19.93 -2.31 -10.17
N GLU A 206 -19.94 -3.11 -9.09
CA GLU A 206 -20.60 -2.73 -7.84
C GLU A 206 -19.96 -1.47 -7.21
N ALA A 207 -18.64 -1.32 -7.30
CA ALA A 207 -17.97 -0.07 -6.87
C ALA A 207 -18.39 1.15 -7.70
N LEU A 208 -18.62 0.97 -9.01
CA LEU A 208 -19.15 2.04 -9.88
C LEU A 208 -20.64 2.33 -9.65
N GLU A 209 -21.42 1.37 -9.20
CA GLU A 209 -22.81 1.63 -8.77
C GLU A 209 -22.83 2.57 -7.55
N LEU A 210 -21.92 2.33 -6.56
CA LEU A 210 -21.76 3.25 -5.44
C LEU A 210 -21.30 4.63 -5.88
N LEU A 211 -20.34 4.72 -6.81
CA LEU A 211 -19.88 5.99 -7.38
C LEU A 211 -21.01 6.70 -8.15
N SER A 212 -21.81 5.95 -8.91
CA SER A 212 -22.97 6.48 -9.64
C SER A 212 -23.98 7.11 -8.69
N ALA A 213 -24.28 6.45 -7.58
CA ALA A 213 -25.16 6.98 -6.54
C ALA A 213 -24.59 8.25 -5.88
N GLU A 214 -23.28 8.28 -5.61
CA GLU A 214 -22.60 9.44 -5.01
C GLU A 214 -22.59 10.67 -5.94
N LEU A 215 -22.45 10.45 -7.26
CA LEU A 215 -22.42 11.55 -8.25
C LEU A 215 -23.81 11.93 -8.76
N GLY A 216 -24.83 11.10 -8.57
CA GLY A 216 -26.15 11.27 -9.18
C GLY A 216 -26.16 11.02 -10.69
N GLU A 217 -25.18 10.32 -11.24
CA GLU A 217 -25.00 10.05 -12.66
C GLU A 217 -24.65 8.58 -12.90
N HIS A 218 -25.18 7.98 -13.96
CA HIS A 218 -24.91 6.58 -14.27
C HIS A 218 -23.51 6.41 -14.88
N ILE A 219 -22.69 5.55 -14.24
CA ILE A 219 -21.35 5.21 -14.70
C ILE A 219 -21.33 3.72 -15.04
N THR A 220 -20.85 3.38 -16.24
CA THR A 220 -20.85 2.03 -16.76
C THR A 220 -19.46 1.40 -16.67
N PHE A 221 -19.39 0.14 -16.20
CA PHE A 221 -18.20 -0.67 -16.36
C PHE A 221 -18.23 -1.41 -17.70
N ARG A 222 -17.15 -1.31 -18.47
CA ARG A 222 -16.99 -2.02 -19.73
C ARG A 222 -15.88 -3.07 -19.60
N VAL A 223 -16.22 -4.34 -19.79
CA VAL A 223 -15.24 -5.40 -19.85
C VAL A 223 -14.54 -5.35 -21.21
N ALA A 224 -13.21 -5.23 -21.19
CA ALA A 224 -12.38 -5.28 -22.38
C ALA A 224 -11.76 -6.68 -22.57
N ALA A 225 -11.43 -7.04 -23.81
CA ALA A 225 -10.48 -8.12 -24.04
C ALA A 225 -9.09 -7.71 -23.52
N GLU A 226 -8.30 -8.67 -23.03
CA GLU A 226 -6.99 -8.42 -22.42
C GLU A 226 -6.07 -7.56 -23.32
N ARG A 227 -6.03 -7.89 -24.62
CA ARG A 227 -5.25 -7.14 -25.60
C ARG A 227 -5.68 -5.67 -25.67
N GLN A 228 -6.98 -5.40 -25.69
CA GLN A 228 -7.51 -4.03 -25.74
C GLN A 228 -7.19 -3.27 -24.45
N PHE A 229 -7.27 -3.94 -23.29
CA PHE A 229 -6.91 -3.35 -22.01
C PHE A 229 -5.43 -2.98 -21.96
N LEU A 230 -4.55 -3.89 -22.42
CA LEU A 230 -3.10 -3.61 -22.50
C LEU A 230 -2.80 -2.45 -23.44
N GLU A 231 -3.37 -2.45 -24.65
CA GLU A 231 -3.20 -1.37 -25.64
C GLU A 231 -3.67 -0.03 -25.04
N GLY A 232 -4.82 0.00 -24.36
CA GLY A 232 -5.33 1.19 -23.69
C GLY A 232 -4.43 1.71 -22.57
N LEU A 233 -3.79 0.83 -21.79
CA LEU A 233 -2.81 1.22 -20.77
C LEU A 233 -1.55 1.85 -21.41
N ILE A 234 -1.03 1.26 -22.48
CA ILE A 234 0.13 1.78 -23.21
C ILE A 234 -0.18 3.13 -23.85
N ASP A 235 -1.33 3.28 -24.49
CA ASP A 235 -1.77 4.54 -25.12
C ASP A 235 -1.98 5.65 -24.08
N ALA A 236 -2.38 5.27 -22.86
CA ALA A 236 -2.45 6.18 -21.71
C ALA A 236 -1.08 6.54 -21.11
N GLY A 237 0.01 6.02 -21.68
CA GLY A 237 1.39 6.28 -21.22
C GLY A 237 1.81 5.47 -20.00
N VAL A 238 1.09 4.40 -19.66
CA VAL A 238 1.48 3.52 -18.55
C VAL A 238 2.72 2.72 -18.95
N PRO A 239 3.81 2.74 -18.15
CA PRO A 239 5.00 1.95 -18.44
C PRO A 239 4.69 0.44 -18.53
N ALA A 240 5.33 -0.26 -19.46
CA ALA A 240 5.05 -1.68 -19.74
C ALA A 240 5.06 -2.58 -18.49
N GLY A 241 6.04 -2.42 -17.59
CA GLY A 241 6.09 -3.19 -16.35
C GLY A 241 4.94 -2.89 -15.39
N THR A 242 4.40 -1.65 -15.41
CA THR A 242 3.20 -1.29 -14.64
C THR A 242 1.94 -1.86 -15.29
N ALA A 243 1.88 -1.88 -16.63
CA ALA A 243 0.77 -2.49 -17.35
C ALA A 243 0.69 -4.00 -17.09
N GLU A 244 1.82 -4.70 -17.09
CA GLU A 244 1.91 -6.12 -16.72
C GLU A 244 1.43 -6.36 -15.27
N LEU A 245 1.86 -5.51 -14.34
CA LEU A 245 1.40 -5.54 -12.95
C LEU A 245 -0.14 -5.44 -12.87
N LEU A 246 -0.73 -4.51 -13.61
CA LEU A 246 -2.18 -4.31 -13.62
C LEU A 246 -2.92 -5.51 -14.22
N ILE A 247 -2.44 -6.07 -15.33
CA ILE A 247 -3.05 -7.25 -15.95
C ILE A 247 -3.00 -8.45 -15.00
N THR A 248 -1.85 -8.75 -14.41
CA THR A 248 -1.72 -9.88 -13.50
C THR A 248 -2.51 -9.69 -12.21
N ARG A 249 -2.74 -8.44 -11.78
CA ARG A 249 -3.70 -8.12 -10.71
C ARG A 249 -5.12 -8.51 -11.11
N GLU A 250 -5.56 -8.14 -12.30
CA GLU A 250 -6.90 -8.50 -12.80
C GLU A 250 -7.06 -10.03 -12.90
N TRP A 251 -6.02 -10.77 -13.29
CA TRP A 251 -6.04 -12.23 -13.26
C TRP A 251 -6.20 -12.80 -11.85
N SER A 252 -5.54 -12.23 -10.86
CA SER A 252 -5.68 -12.66 -9.46
C SER A 252 -7.08 -12.36 -8.91
N ILE A 253 -7.71 -11.27 -9.36
CA ILE A 253 -9.09 -10.93 -9.02
C ILE A 253 -10.06 -11.94 -9.63
N LEU A 254 -9.92 -12.25 -10.93
CA LEU A 254 -10.75 -13.23 -11.62
C LEU A 254 -10.58 -14.66 -11.07
N ALA A 255 -9.43 -14.96 -10.48
CA ALA A 255 -9.17 -16.24 -9.82
C ALA A 255 -9.74 -16.32 -8.39
N GLY A 256 -10.38 -15.26 -7.88
CA GLY A 256 -10.94 -15.21 -6.51
C GLY A 256 -9.90 -15.01 -5.42
N GLU A 257 -8.65 -14.68 -5.76
CA GLU A 257 -7.57 -14.52 -4.78
C GLU A 257 -7.78 -13.30 -3.85
N ASN A 258 -8.74 -12.40 -4.14
CA ASN A 258 -8.93 -11.13 -3.42
C ASN A 258 -10.31 -11.01 -2.74
N GLU A 259 -11.11 -12.08 -2.72
CA GLU A 259 -12.51 -12.01 -2.31
C GLU A 259 -12.72 -12.19 -0.79
N HIS A 260 -11.86 -12.94 -0.11
CA HIS A 260 -12.06 -13.22 1.31
C HIS A 260 -11.87 -11.98 2.20
N THR A 261 -12.57 -11.96 3.33
CA THR A 261 -12.46 -10.92 4.36
C THR A 261 -11.83 -11.46 5.64
N THR A 262 -11.22 -10.56 6.41
CA THR A 262 -10.66 -10.85 7.76
C THR A 262 -11.15 -9.82 8.75
N ASP A 263 -11.19 -10.15 10.03
CA ASP A 263 -11.50 -9.21 11.14
C ASP A 263 -10.23 -8.61 11.75
N THR A 264 -9.06 -8.89 11.17
CA THR A 264 -7.75 -8.48 11.70
C THR A 264 -7.67 -6.97 11.94
N PHE A 265 -8.19 -6.16 11.00
CA PHE A 265 -8.21 -4.71 11.20
C PHE A 265 -9.00 -4.32 12.46
N GLN A 266 -10.20 -4.86 12.63
CA GLN A 266 -11.04 -4.59 13.80
C GLN A 266 -10.41 -5.11 15.10
N GLN A 267 -9.74 -6.26 15.07
CA GLN A 267 -9.02 -6.80 16.23
C GLN A 267 -7.85 -5.89 16.64
N ILE A 268 -7.12 -5.31 15.68
CA ILE A 268 -5.99 -4.41 15.95
C ILE A 268 -6.44 -3.03 16.40
N THR A 269 -7.51 -2.48 15.78
CA THR A 269 -7.86 -1.06 15.95
C THR A 269 -9.07 -0.81 16.84
N GLY A 270 -9.89 -1.84 17.08
CA GLY A 270 -11.15 -1.76 17.87
C GLY A 270 -12.34 -1.21 17.07
N ARG A 271 -12.20 -0.92 15.78
CA ARG A 271 -13.27 -0.45 14.90
C ARG A 271 -13.31 -1.23 13.58
N PRO A 272 -14.43 -1.25 12.86
CA PRO A 272 -14.48 -1.82 11.53
C PRO A 272 -13.65 -1.01 10.54
N PRO A 273 -13.18 -1.62 9.42
CA PRO A 273 -12.54 -0.89 8.33
C PRO A 273 -13.54 0.04 7.62
N ARG A 274 -13.02 1.12 7.02
CA ARG A 274 -13.82 2.08 6.26
C ARG A 274 -14.50 1.42 5.06
N PRO A 275 -15.80 1.66 4.86
CA PRO A 275 -16.51 1.15 3.69
C PRO A 275 -16.11 1.94 2.43
N MET A 276 -16.27 1.32 1.25
CA MET A 276 -15.98 1.94 -0.04
C MET A 276 -16.77 3.23 -0.26
N ALA A 277 -18.00 3.31 0.23
CA ALA A 277 -18.84 4.51 0.12
C ALA A 277 -18.20 5.74 0.80
N GLU A 278 -17.56 5.58 1.96
CA GLU A 278 -16.83 6.68 2.62
C GLU A 278 -15.65 7.16 1.78
N PHE A 279 -14.89 6.24 1.18
CA PHE A 279 -13.81 6.57 0.26
C PHE A 279 -14.32 7.35 -0.95
N LEU A 280 -15.41 6.91 -1.58
CA LEU A 280 -15.98 7.55 -2.75
C LEU A 280 -16.52 8.96 -2.44
N HIS A 281 -17.17 9.13 -1.29
CA HIS A 281 -17.65 10.44 -0.83
C HIS A 281 -16.50 11.45 -0.71
N GLU A 282 -15.39 11.05 -0.10
CA GLU A 282 -14.23 11.91 0.11
C GLU A 282 -13.51 12.25 -1.19
N TYR A 283 -13.38 11.28 -2.10
CA TYR A 283 -12.67 11.45 -3.37
C TYR A 283 -13.60 11.79 -4.55
N ARG A 284 -14.89 12.15 -4.30
CA ARG A 284 -15.86 12.44 -5.36
C ARG A 284 -15.39 13.50 -6.35
N ALA A 285 -14.66 14.51 -5.87
CA ALA A 285 -14.15 15.61 -6.71
C ALA A 285 -13.17 15.14 -7.80
N GLU A 286 -12.57 13.98 -7.65
CA GLU A 286 -11.69 13.41 -8.66
C GLU A 286 -12.47 12.91 -9.89
N PHE A 287 -13.77 12.64 -9.76
CA PHE A 287 -14.61 12.00 -10.78
C PHE A 287 -15.60 12.98 -11.47
N VAL A 288 -15.62 14.24 -11.07
CA VAL A 288 -16.47 15.30 -11.68
C VAL A 288 -15.70 16.22 -12.61
#